data_a51e9cc2ca0d2f32179f13e1d30c7e65
#
_entry.id   a51e9cc2ca0d2f32179f13e1d30c7e65
#
_cell.length_a   1.000
_cell.length_b   1.000
_cell.length_c   1.000
_cell.angle_alpha   90.00
_cell.angle_beta   90.00
_cell.angle_gamma   90.00
#
_symmetry.space_group_name_H-M   'P 1'
#
loop_
_entity.id
_entity.type
_entity.pdbx_description
1 polymer ?
#
loop_
_entity_poly.entity_id
_entity_poly.type
_entity_poly.pdbx_seq_one_letter_code
_entity_poly.pdbx_strand_id
1 'polypeptide(L)'
;MTDNDTEKHRQDKNGCERTKRQECRENGVSPERPQKDIPEADRRTDVSVPGSFNRQYQDRLFKAIFGREEHKDWLLSLYNALNGSSYTDPSAIEINTIEGIIYVTMKNDISFLIDSQLNLYEQQSSYNPNMPLRGLMYFAELYQKHLTKQDRDLFTTALVKIPTPNFVVFYNGSRDMPDVTKLRLSEAFEIPAENGDFEWTATMLNINAGRNKTLLQKCKPLYHYSCYVDRVKTNVRSGMTKENAVSEAVNFAIQNDFLDGYFKIQKAYESRFLQH
;
A
#
# COMPACT_ATOMS: atom_id res chain seq x y z
N MET A 1 24.41 -40.46 61.35
CA MET A 1 25.83 -40.63 61.01
C MET A 1 25.90 -40.54 59.52
N THR A 2 26.44 -39.53 58.86
CA THR A 2 26.96 -38.17 59.12
C THR A 2 27.07 -37.57 57.74
N ASP A 3 26.40 -36.42 57.59
CA ASP A 3 26.63 -35.53 56.45
C ASP A 3 28.04 -34.93 56.58
N ASN A 4 28.59 -34.59 55.44
CA ASN A 4 29.55 -33.57 55.15
C ASN A 4 30.46 -34.03 54.03
N ASP A 5 30.17 -33.55 52.81
CA ASP A 5 31.21 -33.24 51.84
C ASP A 5 30.54 -32.82 50.50
N THR A 6 30.00 -31.62 50.47
CA THR A 6 29.66 -30.96 49.17
C THR A 6 29.58 -29.44 49.30
N GLU A 7 30.66 -28.84 49.81
CA GLU A 7 30.75 -27.36 49.85
C GLU A 7 32.20 -26.85 49.65
N LYS A 8 32.85 -27.19 48.56
CA LYS A 8 34.20 -26.68 48.27
C LYS A 8 34.57 -26.55 46.78
N HIS A 9 33.61 -26.30 45.90
CA HIS A 9 33.96 -26.08 44.48
C HIS A 9 33.09 -25.01 43.80
N ARG A 10 32.88 -23.85 44.45
CA ARG A 10 32.12 -22.74 43.87
C ARG A 10 32.68 -21.34 44.12
N GLN A 11 34.00 -21.17 44.31
CA GLN A 11 34.59 -19.84 44.57
C GLN A 11 35.70 -19.38 43.63
N ASP A 12 36.05 -20.07 42.56
CA ASP A 12 37.18 -19.67 41.70
C ASP A 12 36.83 -19.28 40.25
N LYS A 13 35.60 -18.93 39.93
CA LYS A 13 35.27 -18.44 38.58
C LYS A 13 34.84 -16.98 38.44
N ASN A 14 34.70 -16.24 39.55
CA ASN A 14 34.29 -14.84 39.52
C ASN A 14 35.42 -13.82 39.67
N GLY A 15 36.67 -14.24 39.74
CA GLY A 15 37.84 -13.33 39.91
C GLY A 15 38.47 -12.85 38.60
N CYS A 16 38.24 -13.54 37.49
CA CYS A 16 38.94 -13.24 36.23
C CYS A 16 38.22 -12.30 35.26
N GLU A 17 36.94 -12.03 35.47
CA GLU A 17 36.18 -11.12 34.59
C GLU A 17 36.11 -9.66 35.07
N ARG A 18 36.48 -9.37 36.31
CA ARG A 18 36.48 -7.99 36.81
C ARG A 18 37.74 -7.19 36.44
N THR A 19 38.85 -7.82 36.17
CA THR A 19 40.12 -7.15 35.86
C THR A 19 40.18 -6.67 34.39
N LYS A 20 39.45 -7.26 33.49
CA LYS A 20 39.42 -6.84 32.07
C LYS A 20 38.48 -5.69 31.74
N ARG A 21 37.59 -5.27 32.66
CA ARG A 21 36.68 -4.14 32.46
C ARG A 21 37.21 -2.80 32.98
N GLN A 22 38.31 -2.79 33.69
CA GLN A 22 38.86 -1.57 34.28
C GLN A 22 40.00 -0.95 33.45
N GLU A 23 40.61 -1.69 32.53
CA GLU A 23 41.69 -1.18 31.66
C GLU A 23 41.22 -0.51 30.37
N CYS A 24 39.91 -0.55 30.05
CA CYS A 24 39.36 0.07 28.83
C CYS A 24 38.81 1.50 29.04
N ARG A 25 39.05 2.14 30.20
CA ARG A 25 38.51 3.48 30.47
C ARG A 25 39.51 4.64 30.41
N GLU A 26 40.80 4.39 30.19
CA GLU A 26 41.84 5.43 30.25
C GLU A 26 42.48 5.79 28.91
N ASN A 27 42.14 5.16 27.80
CA ASN A 27 42.65 5.61 26.50
C ASN A 27 41.43 5.95 25.60
N GLY A 28 41.10 7.26 25.59
CA GLY A 28 40.03 7.83 24.78
C GLY A 28 40.33 7.83 23.28
N VAL A 29 40.34 6.65 22.65
CA VAL A 29 40.35 6.50 21.20
C VAL A 29 39.24 5.50 20.87
N SER A 30 38.11 6.00 20.42
CA SER A 30 37.07 5.18 19.76
C SER A 30 37.70 4.55 18.53
N PRO A 31 37.56 3.22 18.31
CA PRO A 31 37.97 2.63 17.05
C PRO A 31 37.03 3.17 15.94
N GLU A 32 37.61 3.92 15.02
CA GLU A 32 36.97 4.26 13.76
C GLU A 32 36.51 2.96 13.07
N ARG A 33 35.19 2.84 12.84
CA ARG A 33 34.69 1.79 11.96
C ARG A 33 35.24 2.07 10.55
N PRO A 34 35.76 1.05 9.84
CA PRO A 34 36.14 1.24 8.46
C PRO A 34 34.91 1.70 7.69
N GLN A 35 34.95 2.92 7.16
CA GLN A 35 34.02 3.39 6.14
C GLN A 35 34.16 2.42 4.96
N LYS A 36 33.17 1.55 4.79
CA LYS A 36 32.96 0.89 3.51
C LYS A 36 32.60 2.00 2.54
N ASP A 37 33.43 2.23 1.56
CA ASP A 37 33.12 3.02 0.39
C ASP A 37 31.81 2.53 -0.19
N ILE A 38 30.72 3.24 0.09
CA ILE A 38 29.46 3.09 -0.62
C ILE A 38 29.75 3.69 -1.97
N PRO A 39 29.65 2.92 -3.06
CA PRO A 39 29.77 3.48 -4.40
C PRO A 39 28.78 4.63 -4.50
N GLU A 40 29.25 5.76 -4.94
CA GLU A 40 28.48 6.96 -5.26
C GLU A 40 27.41 6.56 -6.27
N ALA A 41 26.27 6.11 -5.75
CA ALA A 41 25.15 5.70 -6.56
C ALA A 41 24.57 6.96 -7.19
N ASP A 42 25.06 7.19 -8.40
CA ASP A 42 24.34 7.73 -9.54
C ASP A 42 23.26 8.77 -9.16
N ARG A 43 23.69 10.03 -9.06
CA ARG A 43 22.80 11.18 -9.20
C ARG A 43 22.23 11.14 -10.61
N ARG A 44 21.27 10.28 -10.82
CA ARG A 44 20.44 10.33 -12.03
C ARG A 44 19.66 11.61 -11.97
N THR A 45 20.15 12.58 -12.71
CA THR A 45 19.34 13.63 -13.28
C THR A 45 18.01 13.06 -13.69
N ASP A 46 16.95 13.73 -13.32
CA ASP A 46 15.54 13.43 -13.61
C ASP A 46 15.32 13.41 -15.13
N VAL A 47 15.84 12.37 -15.76
CA VAL A 47 15.48 11.98 -17.11
C VAL A 47 14.11 11.34 -16.95
N SER A 48 13.07 12.02 -17.37
CA SER A 48 11.70 11.56 -17.43
C SER A 48 11.67 10.13 -18.00
N VAL A 49 11.65 9.14 -17.09
CA VAL A 49 11.57 7.72 -17.44
C VAL A 49 10.29 7.54 -18.25
N PRO A 50 10.34 6.96 -19.46
CA PRO A 50 9.16 6.80 -20.33
C PRO A 50 7.98 6.05 -19.72
N GLY A 51 8.07 5.57 -18.48
CA GLY A 51 6.99 4.92 -17.72
C GLY A 51 6.18 5.83 -16.79
N SER A 52 6.60 7.06 -16.49
CA SER A 52 5.97 7.89 -15.44
C SER A 52 4.56 8.39 -15.81
N PHE A 53 4.34 8.80 -17.05
CA PHE A 53 3.04 9.31 -17.53
C PHE A 53 1.94 8.22 -17.46
N ASN A 54 2.27 6.99 -17.83
CA ASN A 54 1.31 5.88 -17.82
C ASN A 54 0.91 5.45 -16.39
N ARG A 55 1.82 5.56 -15.43
CA ARG A 55 1.56 5.25 -14.02
C ARG A 55 0.59 6.25 -13.39
N GLN A 56 0.85 7.53 -13.52
CA GLN A 56 0.01 8.60 -12.95
C GLN A 56 -1.42 8.57 -13.51
N TYR A 57 -1.60 8.20 -14.79
CA TYR A 57 -2.92 8.11 -15.39
C TYR A 57 -3.74 6.94 -14.82
N GLN A 58 -3.13 5.77 -14.65
CA GLN A 58 -3.79 4.59 -14.09
C GLN A 58 -4.24 4.83 -12.65
N ASP A 59 -3.35 5.39 -11.83
CA ASP A 59 -3.64 5.72 -10.44
C ASP A 59 -4.77 6.77 -10.34
N ARG A 60 -4.71 7.84 -11.15
CA ARG A 60 -5.76 8.87 -11.19
C ARG A 60 -7.11 8.30 -11.62
N LEU A 61 -7.11 7.42 -12.63
CA LEU A 61 -8.35 6.81 -13.11
C LEU A 61 -8.95 5.88 -12.04
N PHE A 62 -8.14 5.05 -11.36
CA PHE A 62 -8.60 4.20 -10.27
C PHE A 62 -9.25 5.01 -9.15
N LYS A 63 -8.60 6.09 -8.73
CA LYS A 63 -9.14 7.02 -7.74
C LYS A 63 -10.40 7.73 -8.22
N ALA A 64 -10.47 8.11 -9.49
CA ALA A 64 -11.66 8.75 -10.05
C ALA A 64 -12.87 7.80 -10.12
N ILE A 65 -12.64 6.50 -10.31
CA ILE A 65 -13.68 5.46 -10.33
C ILE A 65 -14.16 5.13 -8.91
N PHE A 66 -13.24 4.92 -7.95
CA PHE A 66 -13.56 4.34 -6.66
C PHE A 66 -13.43 5.31 -5.48
N GLY A 67 -12.81 6.47 -5.65
CA GLY A 67 -12.52 7.39 -4.54
C GLY A 67 -13.42 8.62 -4.46
N ARG A 68 -14.50 8.70 -5.26
CA ARG A 68 -15.39 9.85 -5.31
C ARG A 68 -16.74 9.56 -4.65
N GLU A 69 -17.30 10.58 -4.01
CA GLU A 69 -18.62 10.50 -3.36
C GLU A 69 -19.73 10.09 -4.36
N GLU A 70 -19.69 10.60 -5.59
CA GLU A 70 -20.66 10.29 -6.64
C GLU A 70 -20.59 8.85 -7.17
N HIS A 71 -19.53 8.09 -6.82
CA HIS A 71 -19.29 6.71 -7.24
C HIS A 71 -19.19 5.72 -6.07
N LYS A 72 -19.82 6.04 -4.95
CA LYS A 72 -19.87 5.15 -3.77
C LYS A 72 -20.50 3.78 -4.06
N ASP A 73 -21.41 3.71 -5.02
CA ASP A 73 -22.02 2.47 -5.51
C ASP A 73 -20.97 1.54 -6.14
N TRP A 74 -20.03 2.09 -6.91
CA TRP A 74 -18.92 1.32 -7.48
C TRP A 74 -17.92 0.87 -6.41
N LEU A 75 -17.63 1.73 -5.44
CA LEU A 75 -16.78 1.37 -4.30
C LEU A 75 -17.45 0.27 -3.45
N LEU A 76 -18.77 0.37 -3.23
CA LEU A 76 -19.53 -0.65 -2.51
C LEU A 76 -19.52 -1.99 -3.25
N SER A 77 -19.68 -1.96 -4.60
CA SER A 77 -19.56 -3.15 -5.43
C SER A 77 -18.20 -3.82 -5.29
N LEU A 78 -17.11 -3.02 -5.25
CA LEU A 78 -15.76 -3.51 -5.03
C LEU A 78 -15.58 -4.12 -3.64
N TYR A 79 -16.06 -3.43 -2.60
CA TYR A 79 -16.03 -3.93 -1.23
C TYR A 79 -16.78 -5.26 -1.09
N ASN A 80 -18.00 -5.35 -1.63
CA ASN A 80 -18.79 -6.59 -1.63
C ASN A 80 -18.08 -7.74 -2.33
N ALA A 81 -17.48 -7.47 -3.48
CA ALA A 81 -16.77 -8.50 -4.25
C ALA A 81 -15.54 -9.05 -3.51
N LEU A 82 -14.84 -8.22 -2.75
CA LEU A 82 -13.67 -8.59 -1.97
C LEU A 82 -14.03 -9.37 -0.70
N ASN A 83 -15.09 -8.96 -0.02
CA ASN A 83 -15.45 -9.50 1.30
C ASN A 83 -16.55 -10.56 1.25
N GLY A 84 -17.12 -10.85 0.05
CA GLY A 84 -18.25 -11.76 -0.09
C GLY A 84 -19.52 -11.25 0.59
N SER A 85 -19.62 -9.94 0.78
CA SER A 85 -20.78 -9.27 1.38
C SER A 85 -21.79 -8.85 0.31
N SER A 86 -22.96 -8.36 0.74
CA SER A 86 -24.07 -7.97 -0.15
C SER A 86 -24.75 -6.66 0.31
N TYR A 87 -23.95 -5.69 0.74
CA TYR A 87 -24.47 -4.35 1.07
C TYR A 87 -25.09 -3.71 -0.17
N THR A 88 -26.26 -3.08 0.00
CA THR A 88 -27.02 -2.44 -1.08
C THR A 88 -27.08 -0.93 -0.96
N ASP A 89 -26.81 -0.38 0.22
CA ASP A 89 -26.86 1.05 0.48
C ASP A 89 -25.45 1.68 0.43
N PRO A 90 -25.13 2.49 -0.60
CA PRO A 90 -23.84 3.18 -0.69
C PRO A 90 -23.59 4.18 0.42
N SER A 91 -24.63 4.66 1.11
CA SER A 91 -24.50 5.60 2.26
C SER A 91 -23.79 4.96 3.47
N ALA A 92 -23.72 3.63 3.53
CA ALA A 92 -22.95 2.91 4.53
C ALA A 92 -21.43 3.15 4.43
N ILE A 93 -20.94 3.66 3.29
CA ILE A 93 -19.54 4.02 3.09
C ILE A 93 -19.30 5.46 3.54
N GLU A 94 -18.35 5.65 4.45
CA GLU A 94 -17.78 6.96 4.78
C GLU A 94 -16.38 7.07 4.17
N ILE A 95 -16.23 7.88 3.10
CA ILE A 95 -14.92 8.12 2.49
C ILE A 95 -14.12 9.07 3.39
N ASN A 96 -12.93 8.63 3.78
CA ASN A 96 -12.00 9.40 4.61
C ASN A 96 -10.89 9.96 3.71
N THR A 97 -11.07 11.19 3.22
CA THR A 97 -10.04 11.84 2.41
C THR A 97 -8.83 12.19 3.28
N ILE A 98 -7.65 11.69 2.89
CA ILE A 98 -6.39 12.09 3.50
C ILE A 98 -5.91 13.36 2.78
N GLU A 99 -6.43 14.52 3.18
CA GLU A 99 -5.95 15.82 2.71
C GLU A 99 -4.89 16.36 3.67
N GLY A 100 -3.74 16.76 3.17
CA GLY A 100 -2.78 17.58 3.93
C GLY A 100 -1.63 16.84 4.63
N ILE A 101 -1.22 15.66 4.15
CA ILE A 101 -0.07 14.94 4.72
C ILE A 101 1.26 15.51 4.23
N ILE A 102 2.24 15.57 5.13
CA ILE A 102 3.59 16.09 4.92
C ILE A 102 4.36 15.37 3.79
N TYR A 103 3.99 14.13 3.47
CA TYR A 103 4.56 13.36 2.35
C TYR A 103 3.74 13.57 1.08
N VAL A 104 4.13 14.56 0.29
CA VAL A 104 3.49 15.06 -0.96
C VAL A 104 3.24 14.00 -2.03
N THR A 105 3.83 12.81 -1.92
CA THR A 105 3.72 11.70 -2.90
C THR A 105 2.54 10.77 -2.67
N MET A 106 1.77 10.93 -1.59
CA MET A 106 0.78 9.95 -1.14
C MET A 106 -0.67 10.29 -1.52
N LYS A 107 -0.92 11.03 -2.60
CA LYS A 107 -2.26 11.53 -2.98
C LYS A 107 -3.22 10.52 -3.63
N ASN A 108 -2.84 9.26 -3.79
CA ASN A 108 -3.57 8.33 -4.65
C ASN A 108 -4.36 7.23 -3.93
N ASP A 109 -4.39 7.24 -2.60
CA ASP A 109 -5.05 6.19 -1.83
C ASP A 109 -6.54 6.45 -1.63
N ILE A 110 -7.32 5.39 -1.65
CA ILE A 110 -8.75 5.42 -1.34
C ILE A 110 -8.91 4.83 0.04
N SER A 111 -9.31 5.64 1.02
CA SER A 111 -9.62 5.17 2.35
C SER A 111 -11.08 5.43 2.72
N PHE A 112 -11.71 4.47 3.38
CA PHE A 112 -13.09 4.57 3.76
C PHE A 112 -13.42 3.66 4.95
N LEU A 113 -14.45 4.05 5.69
CA LEU A 113 -15.07 3.26 6.74
C LEU A 113 -16.35 2.62 6.23
N ILE A 114 -16.53 1.36 6.59
CA ILE A 114 -17.79 0.64 6.46
C ILE A 114 -17.85 -0.43 7.57
N ASP A 115 -18.96 -0.49 8.28
CA ASP A 115 -19.25 -1.53 9.28
C ASP A 115 -18.06 -1.79 10.26
N SER A 116 -17.53 -0.72 10.84
CA SER A 116 -16.36 -0.78 11.75
C SER A 116 -15.09 -1.37 11.13
N GLN A 117 -14.96 -1.34 9.82
CA GLN A 117 -13.73 -1.64 9.10
C GLN A 117 -13.16 -0.39 8.45
N LEU A 118 -11.87 -0.16 8.66
CA LEU A 118 -11.11 0.89 8.00
C LEU A 118 -10.36 0.27 6.81
N ASN A 119 -10.82 0.58 5.61
CA ASN A 119 -10.28 0.04 4.39
C ASN A 119 -9.35 1.06 3.72
N LEU A 120 -8.20 0.57 3.24
CA LEU A 120 -7.27 1.31 2.40
C LEU A 120 -7.05 0.52 1.12
N TYR A 121 -7.42 1.11 -0.03
CA TYR A 121 -7.30 0.53 -1.35
C TYR A 121 -6.33 1.36 -2.17
N GLU A 122 -5.27 0.74 -2.63
CA GLU A 122 -4.22 1.38 -3.41
C GLU A 122 -3.99 0.67 -4.74
N GLN A 123 -3.87 1.43 -5.82
CA GLN A 123 -3.53 0.90 -7.13
C GLN A 123 -2.01 1.00 -7.36
N GLN A 124 -1.39 -0.07 -7.85
CA GLN A 124 0.04 -0.11 -8.18
C GLN A 124 0.29 -0.65 -9.60
N SER A 125 0.90 0.17 -10.45
CA SER A 125 1.33 -0.22 -11.80
C SER A 125 2.73 -0.85 -11.82
N SER A 126 3.40 -0.93 -10.66
CA SER A 126 4.69 -1.61 -10.47
C SER A 126 4.69 -2.38 -9.15
N TYR A 127 5.45 -3.47 -9.11
CA TYR A 127 5.66 -4.18 -7.85
C TYR A 127 6.45 -3.31 -6.87
N ASN A 128 5.91 -3.14 -5.66
CA ASN A 128 6.55 -2.39 -4.59
C ASN A 128 6.53 -3.22 -3.31
N PRO A 129 7.68 -3.75 -2.83
CA PRO A 129 7.75 -4.55 -1.60
C PRO A 129 7.51 -3.71 -0.34
N ASN A 130 7.62 -2.38 -0.41
CA ASN A 130 7.45 -1.48 0.73
C ASN A 130 5.98 -1.15 1.04
N MET A 131 5.02 -1.82 0.38
CA MET A 131 3.60 -1.57 0.63
C MET A 131 3.19 -1.78 2.09
N PRO A 132 3.67 -2.82 2.82
CA PRO A 132 3.33 -2.97 4.23
C PRO A 132 3.79 -1.79 5.08
N LEU A 133 5.02 -1.30 4.89
CA LEU A 133 5.53 -0.14 5.62
C LEU A 133 4.73 1.13 5.30
N ARG A 134 4.40 1.36 4.03
CA ARG A 134 3.53 2.47 3.62
C ARG A 134 2.15 2.36 4.27
N GLY A 135 1.55 1.17 4.25
CA GLY A 135 0.26 0.92 4.88
C GLY A 135 0.27 1.20 6.38
N LEU A 136 1.31 0.78 7.10
CA LEU A 136 1.46 1.07 8.52
C LEU A 136 1.44 2.59 8.79
N MET A 137 2.18 3.38 8.01
CA MET A 137 2.21 4.84 8.14
C MET A 137 0.84 5.47 7.85
N TYR A 138 0.15 5.01 6.80
CA TYR A 138 -1.19 5.50 6.47
C TYR A 138 -2.21 5.19 7.55
N PHE A 139 -2.24 3.96 8.05
CA PHE A 139 -3.19 3.57 9.09
C PHE A 139 -2.93 4.28 10.41
N ALA A 140 -1.67 4.53 10.75
CA ALA A 140 -1.34 5.32 11.93
C ALA A 140 -2.00 6.73 11.87
N GLU A 141 -1.93 7.37 10.72
CA GLU A 141 -2.54 8.69 10.52
C GLU A 141 -4.07 8.62 10.45
N LEU A 142 -4.63 7.64 9.75
CA LEU A 142 -6.08 7.43 9.68
C LEU A 142 -6.67 7.18 11.08
N TYR A 143 -6.00 6.38 11.90
CA TYR A 143 -6.43 6.14 13.28
C TYR A 143 -6.28 7.39 14.14
N GLN A 144 -5.21 8.16 13.99
CA GLN A 144 -5.07 9.43 14.72
C GLN A 144 -6.24 10.38 14.40
N LYS A 145 -6.59 10.55 13.13
CA LYS A 145 -7.76 11.35 12.72
C LYS A 145 -9.06 10.78 13.27
N HIS A 146 -9.26 9.48 13.21
CA HIS A 146 -10.45 8.81 13.71
C HIS A 146 -10.63 9.03 15.22
N LEU A 147 -9.57 8.87 16.01
CA LEU A 147 -9.59 9.06 17.46
C LEU A 147 -9.85 10.52 17.83
N THR A 148 -9.19 11.46 17.14
CA THR A 148 -9.43 12.89 17.33
C THR A 148 -10.89 13.27 17.02
N LYS A 149 -11.45 12.76 15.92
CA LYS A 149 -12.86 13.01 15.55
C LYS A 149 -13.85 12.49 16.61
N GLN A 150 -13.48 11.42 17.31
CA GLN A 150 -14.31 10.81 18.36
C GLN A 150 -14.00 11.32 19.78
N ASP A 151 -13.11 12.28 19.93
CA ASP A 151 -12.63 12.77 21.24
C ASP A 151 -12.13 11.63 22.14
N ARG A 152 -11.37 10.67 21.57
CA ARG A 152 -10.84 9.52 22.31
C ARG A 152 -9.42 9.78 22.76
N ASP A 153 -9.20 9.61 24.08
CA ASP A 153 -7.87 9.70 24.71
C ASP A 153 -7.24 8.30 24.83
N LEU A 154 -6.05 8.13 24.25
CA LEU A 154 -5.28 6.90 24.33
C LEU A 154 -4.59 6.68 25.69
N PHE A 155 -4.47 7.72 26.51
CA PHE A 155 -3.80 7.65 27.80
C PHE A 155 -4.76 7.27 28.94
N THR A 156 -5.98 6.85 28.60
CA THR A 156 -6.93 6.33 29.59
C THR A 156 -6.59 4.89 29.96
N THR A 157 -7.12 4.40 31.12
CA THR A 157 -6.98 3.01 31.54
C THR A 157 -8.00 2.08 30.83
N ALA A 158 -8.98 2.63 30.13
CA ALA A 158 -9.97 1.87 29.38
C ALA A 158 -9.47 1.50 27.99
N LEU A 159 -9.79 0.28 27.53
CA LEU A 159 -9.44 -0.16 26.17
C LEU A 159 -10.20 0.69 25.13
N VAL A 160 -9.47 1.42 24.32
CA VAL A 160 -10.00 2.14 23.17
C VAL A 160 -10.13 1.19 21.97
N LYS A 161 -11.36 0.94 21.53
CA LYS A 161 -11.62 0.14 20.34
C LYS A 161 -11.49 1.01 19.09
N ILE A 162 -10.86 0.45 18.06
CA ILE A 162 -10.66 1.09 16.74
C ILE A 162 -11.24 0.19 15.64
N PRO A 163 -11.58 0.75 14.46
CA PRO A 163 -12.00 -0.03 13.31
C PRO A 163 -10.93 -1.04 12.87
N THR A 164 -11.37 -2.21 12.43
CA THR A 164 -10.45 -3.24 11.93
C THR A 164 -9.79 -2.79 10.62
N PRO A 165 -8.45 -2.80 10.52
CA PRO A 165 -7.76 -2.37 9.30
C PRO A 165 -7.82 -3.45 8.21
N ASN A 166 -8.02 -3.00 6.97
CA ASN A 166 -7.95 -3.84 5.79
C ASN A 166 -7.17 -3.12 4.68
N PHE A 167 -6.02 -3.66 4.30
CA PHE A 167 -5.14 -3.06 3.29
C PHE A 167 -5.06 -3.95 2.05
N VAL A 168 -5.57 -3.43 0.92
CA VAL A 168 -5.60 -4.10 -0.37
C VAL A 168 -4.87 -3.28 -1.42
N VAL A 169 -3.96 -3.93 -2.14
CA VAL A 169 -3.19 -3.34 -3.23
C VAL A 169 -3.64 -3.99 -4.54
N PHE A 170 -4.17 -3.19 -5.47
CA PHE A 170 -4.57 -3.65 -6.80
C PHE A 170 -3.40 -3.48 -7.77
N TYR A 171 -2.80 -4.60 -8.12
CA TYR A 171 -1.64 -4.63 -9.00
C TYR A 171 -2.04 -4.90 -10.45
N ASN A 172 -1.60 -4.00 -11.34
CA ASN A 172 -1.75 -4.18 -12.78
C ASN A 172 -0.44 -3.90 -13.54
N GLY A 173 0.71 -4.13 -12.90
CA GLY A 173 2.03 -3.96 -13.53
C GLY A 173 2.35 -4.98 -14.61
N SER A 174 3.57 -4.88 -15.17
CA SER A 174 4.06 -5.76 -16.23
C SER A 174 4.77 -7.02 -15.74
N ARG A 175 5.20 -7.05 -14.46
CA ARG A 175 5.82 -8.24 -13.87
C ARG A 175 4.74 -9.30 -13.70
N ASP A 176 5.04 -10.53 -14.09
CA ASP A 176 4.14 -11.66 -13.84
C ASP A 176 4.09 -11.95 -12.34
N MET A 177 2.89 -11.88 -11.77
CA MET A 177 2.64 -12.05 -10.36
C MET A 177 1.47 -13.01 -10.16
N PRO A 178 1.46 -13.80 -9.07
CA PRO A 178 0.32 -14.61 -8.70
C PRO A 178 -0.98 -13.77 -8.57
N ASP A 179 -2.11 -14.44 -8.58
CA ASP A 179 -3.41 -13.78 -8.39
C ASP A 179 -3.48 -13.04 -7.06
N VAL A 180 -2.92 -13.64 -6.01
CA VAL A 180 -2.86 -13.05 -4.65
C VAL A 180 -1.44 -13.18 -4.12
N THR A 181 -0.90 -12.09 -3.57
CA THR A 181 0.38 -12.06 -2.88
C THR A 181 0.20 -11.37 -1.52
N LYS A 182 0.66 -11.99 -0.46
CA LYS A 182 0.76 -11.34 0.87
C LYS A 182 2.14 -10.71 0.99
N LEU A 183 2.17 -9.39 1.14
CA LEU A 183 3.38 -8.64 1.44
C LEU A 183 3.44 -8.45 2.96
N ARG A 184 4.59 -8.71 3.56
CA ARG A 184 4.78 -8.72 5.01
C ARG A 184 5.75 -7.63 5.43
N LEU A 185 5.43 -6.91 6.50
CA LEU A 185 6.32 -5.89 7.05
C LEU A 185 7.61 -6.50 7.62
N SER A 186 7.51 -7.70 8.18
CA SER A 186 8.66 -8.43 8.73
C SER A 186 9.78 -8.68 7.71
N GLU A 187 9.44 -8.72 6.40
CA GLU A 187 10.43 -8.84 5.32
C GLU A 187 11.32 -7.59 5.18
N ALA A 188 10.93 -6.46 5.77
CA ALA A 188 11.67 -5.20 5.76
C ALA A 188 12.52 -4.99 7.03
N PHE A 189 12.47 -5.88 8.01
CA PHE A 189 13.25 -5.74 9.22
C PHE A 189 14.73 -6.04 8.96
N GLU A 190 15.62 -5.17 9.43
CA GLU A 190 17.07 -5.37 9.31
C GLU A 190 17.53 -6.63 10.08
N ILE A 191 16.88 -6.93 11.19
CA ILE A 191 17.07 -8.15 11.97
C ILE A 191 15.73 -8.88 12.00
N PRO A 192 15.64 -10.15 11.55
CA PRO A 192 14.42 -10.92 11.58
C PRO A 192 13.84 -11.00 13.02
N ALA A 193 12.53 -10.81 13.16
CA ALA A 193 11.85 -11.00 14.43
C ALA A 193 11.71 -12.49 14.73
N GLU A 194 12.29 -12.95 15.85
CA GLU A 194 12.30 -14.38 16.20
C GLU A 194 10.91 -14.94 16.50
N ASN A 195 10.03 -14.13 17.10
CA ASN A 195 8.72 -14.57 17.60
C ASN A 195 7.53 -14.14 16.72
N GLY A 196 7.75 -13.32 15.69
CA GLY A 196 6.66 -12.84 14.84
C GLY A 196 5.61 -11.96 15.55
N ASP A 197 5.95 -11.38 16.69
CA ASP A 197 5.01 -10.65 17.57
C ASP A 197 4.48 -9.35 16.94
N PHE A 198 5.17 -8.82 15.95
CA PHE A 198 4.75 -7.64 15.21
C PHE A 198 4.72 -7.92 13.71
N GLU A 199 3.53 -8.04 13.15
CA GLU A 199 3.34 -8.22 11.72
C GLU A 199 2.26 -7.28 11.19
N TRP A 200 2.54 -6.66 10.06
CA TRP A 200 1.60 -5.89 9.28
C TRP A 200 1.62 -6.39 7.83
N THR A 201 0.46 -6.69 7.26
CA THR A 201 0.37 -7.28 5.94
C THR A 201 -0.44 -6.40 4.99
N ALA A 202 0.02 -6.32 3.72
CA ALA A 202 -0.77 -5.86 2.60
C ALA A 202 -1.18 -7.05 1.72
N THR A 203 -2.45 -7.11 1.31
CA THR A 203 -2.91 -8.10 0.34
C THR A 203 -2.83 -7.50 -1.06
N MET A 204 -1.90 -7.97 -1.88
CA MET A 204 -1.80 -7.56 -3.27
C MET A 204 -2.59 -8.51 -4.17
N LEU A 205 -3.50 -7.95 -4.97
CA LEU A 205 -4.36 -8.65 -5.92
C LEU A 205 -3.95 -8.28 -7.34
N ASN A 206 -3.57 -9.27 -8.13
CA ASN A 206 -3.23 -9.06 -9.52
C ASN A 206 -4.50 -8.93 -10.37
N ILE A 207 -4.78 -7.73 -10.85
CA ILE A 207 -5.95 -7.41 -11.66
C ILE A 207 -5.65 -7.29 -13.16
N ASN A 208 -4.53 -7.83 -13.63
CA ASN A 208 -4.25 -7.93 -15.06
C ASN A 208 -5.26 -8.86 -15.75
N ALA A 209 -5.38 -8.73 -17.07
CA ALA A 209 -6.22 -9.61 -17.89
C ALA A 209 -5.89 -11.09 -17.64
N GLY A 210 -6.93 -11.89 -17.41
CA GLY A 210 -6.83 -13.32 -17.13
C GLY A 210 -6.52 -13.69 -15.66
N ARG A 211 -6.24 -12.70 -14.78
CA ARG A 211 -6.01 -12.89 -13.35
C ARG A 211 -7.26 -12.57 -12.53
N ASN A 212 -7.37 -13.11 -11.31
CA ASN A 212 -8.47 -12.88 -10.38
C ASN A 212 -9.87 -12.84 -11.03
N LYS A 213 -10.14 -13.78 -11.95
CA LYS A 213 -11.37 -13.81 -12.77
C LYS A 213 -12.64 -13.69 -11.93
N THR A 214 -12.72 -14.42 -10.82
CA THR A 214 -13.89 -14.40 -9.94
C THR A 214 -14.13 -13.00 -9.35
N LEU A 215 -13.09 -12.29 -8.93
CA LEU A 215 -13.19 -10.92 -8.41
C LEU A 215 -13.68 -9.97 -9.52
N LEU A 216 -13.06 -10.04 -10.69
CA LEU A 216 -13.41 -9.20 -11.83
C LEU A 216 -14.86 -9.45 -12.31
N GLN A 217 -15.34 -10.69 -12.25
CA GLN A 217 -16.74 -11.03 -12.60
C GLN A 217 -17.75 -10.48 -11.58
N LYS A 218 -17.36 -10.40 -10.29
CA LYS A 218 -18.23 -9.89 -9.22
C LYS A 218 -18.25 -8.37 -9.12
N CYS A 219 -17.24 -7.67 -9.65
CA CYS A 219 -17.16 -6.21 -9.63
C CYS A 219 -17.02 -5.66 -11.05
N LYS A 220 -18.14 -5.31 -11.68
CA LYS A 220 -18.19 -4.76 -13.04
C LYS A 220 -17.30 -3.51 -13.21
N PRO A 221 -17.29 -2.52 -12.29
CA PRO A 221 -16.39 -1.36 -12.43
C PRO A 221 -14.89 -1.74 -12.42
N LEU A 222 -14.47 -2.70 -11.59
CA LEU A 222 -13.09 -3.17 -11.58
C LEU A 222 -12.71 -3.93 -12.85
N TYR A 223 -13.64 -4.72 -13.39
CA TYR A 223 -13.47 -5.39 -14.67
C TYR A 223 -13.28 -4.38 -15.80
N HIS A 224 -14.14 -3.35 -15.89
CA HIS A 224 -14.03 -2.29 -16.90
C HIS A 224 -12.70 -1.54 -16.79
N TYR A 225 -12.25 -1.21 -15.56
CA TYR A 225 -10.95 -0.61 -15.33
C TYR A 225 -9.81 -1.52 -15.82
N SER A 226 -9.85 -2.81 -15.47
CA SER A 226 -8.84 -3.80 -15.89
C SER A 226 -8.76 -3.91 -17.42
N CYS A 227 -9.91 -4.05 -18.11
CA CYS A 227 -9.98 -4.11 -19.56
C CYS A 227 -9.42 -2.85 -20.22
N TYR A 228 -9.78 -1.67 -19.72
CA TYR A 228 -9.27 -0.41 -20.21
C TYR A 228 -7.73 -0.33 -20.11
N VAL A 229 -7.17 -0.65 -18.94
CA VAL A 229 -5.71 -0.65 -18.72
C VAL A 229 -5.00 -1.66 -19.63
N ASP A 230 -5.57 -2.85 -19.78
CA ASP A 230 -5.02 -3.87 -20.69
C ASP A 230 -5.04 -3.41 -22.14
N ARG A 231 -6.11 -2.73 -22.59
CA ARG A 231 -6.20 -2.13 -23.92
C ARG A 231 -5.10 -1.11 -24.16
N VAL A 232 -4.87 -0.17 -23.21
CA VAL A 232 -3.75 0.80 -23.29
C VAL A 232 -2.41 0.08 -23.42
N LYS A 233 -2.16 -0.94 -22.58
CA LYS A 233 -0.90 -1.70 -22.62
C LYS A 233 -0.71 -2.42 -23.96
N THR A 234 -1.76 -3.02 -24.48
CA THR A 234 -1.73 -3.74 -25.76
C THR A 234 -1.43 -2.78 -26.90
N ASN A 235 -2.07 -1.62 -26.93
CA ASN A 235 -1.85 -0.59 -27.96
C ASN A 235 -0.40 -0.07 -27.91
N VAL A 236 0.16 0.18 -26.72
CA VAL A 236 1.57 0.59 -26.58
C VAL A 236 2.52 -0.52 -27.06
N ARG A 237 2.24 -1.79 -26.75
CA ARG A 237 3.04 -2.93 -27.22
C ARG A 237 2.98 -3.11 -28.75
N SER A 238 1.88 -2.71 -29.37
CA SER A 238 1.74 -2.73 -30.84
C SER A 238 2.44 -1.56 -31.55
N GLY A 239 3.13 -0.68 -30.79
CA GLY A 239 3.92 0.43 -31.34
C GLY A 239 3.19 1.78 -31.40
N MET A 240 1.97 1.89 -30.85
CA MET A 240 1.30 3.19 -30.75
C MET A 240 2.02 4.14 -29.78
N THR A 241 1.99 5.44 -30.05
CA THR A 241 2.37 6.42 -29.05
C THR A 241 1.44 6.31 -27.85
N LYS A 242 1.88 6.78 -26.68
CA LYS A 242 1.09 6.69 -25.45
C LYS A 242 -0.23 7.45 -25.56
N GLU A 243 -0.19 8.61 -26.15
CA GLU A 243 -1.36 9.47 -26.39
C GLU A 243 -2.39 8.77 -27.27
N ASN A 244 -1.93 8.19 -28.38
CA ASN A 244 -2.80 7.45 -29.29
C ASN A 244 -3.35 6.16 -28.65
N ALA A 245 -2.51 5.47 -27.85
CA ALA A 245 -2.92 4.26 -27.14
C ALA A 245 -4.02 4.54 -26.11
N VAL A 246 -3.90 5.64 -25.35
CA VAL A 246 -4.93 6.11 -24.41
C VAL A 246 -6.19 6.55 -25.15
N SER A 247 -6.07 7.36 -26.19
CA SER A 247 -7.20 7.87 -26.97
C SER A 247 -8.01 6.71 -27.59
N GLU A 248 -7.34 5.70 -28.13
CA GLU A 248 -7.99 4.52 -28.70
C GLU A 248 -8.68 3.70 -27.59
N ALA A 249 -8.03 3.49 -26.44
CA ALA A 249 -8.63 2.79 -25.31
C ALA A 249 -9.86 3.52 -24.74
N VAL A 250 -9.87 4.85 -24.72
CA VAL A 250 -11.05 5.65 -24.37
C VAL A 250 -12.18 5.42 -25.38
N ASN A 251 -11.87 5.45 -26.68
CA ASN A 251 -12.88 5.17 -27.70
C ASN A 251 -13.46 3.75 -27.58
N PHE A 252 -12.61 2.77 -27.32
CA PHE A 252 -13.04 1.40 -27.06
C PHE A 252 -13.96 1.32 -25.82
N ALA A 253 -13.60 1.99 -24.72
CA ALA A 253 -14.41 2.04 -23.51
C ALA A 253 -15.78 2.70 -23.74
N ILE A 254 -15.84 3.77 -24.55
CA ILE A 254 -17.09 4.44 -24.94
C ILE A 254 -17.96 3.50 -25.78
N GLN A 255 -17.38 2.81 -26.78
CA GLN A 255 -18.12 1.89 -27.66
C GLN A 255 -18.71 0.70 -26.90
N ASN A 256 -18.06 0.28 -25.80
CA ASN A 256 -18.51 -0.85 -24.96
C ASN A 256 -19.27 -0.39 -23.71
N ASP A 257 -19.63 0.88 -23.61
CA ASP A 257 -20.39 1.48 -22.49
C ASP A 257 -19.75 1.19 -21.12
N PHE A 258 -18.41 1.25 -21.05
CA PHE A 258 -17.70 1.02 -19.80
C PHE A 258 -18.00 2.12 -18.78
N LEU A 259 -18.22 1.70 -17.52
CA LEU A 259 -18.51 2.58 -16.40
C LEU A 259 -19.73 3.48 -16.70
N ASP A 260 -20.78 2.88 -17.29
CA ASP A 260 -22.09 3.50 -17.48
C ASP A 260 -22.00 4.91 -18.11
N GLY A 261 -21.16 5.03 -19.16
CA GLY A 261 -20.94 6.28 -19.90
C GLY A 261 -19.91 7.25 -19.31
N TYR A 262 -19.24 6.92 -18.21
CA TYR A 262 -18.23 7.75 -17.58
C TYR A 262 -17.19 8.31 -18.58
N PHE A 263 -16.61 7.45 -19.42
CA PHE A 263 -15.61 7.87 -20.41
C PHE A 263 -16.15 8.85 -21.45
N LYS A 264 -17.41 8.73 -21.81
CA LYS A 264 -18.07 9.67 -22.73
C LYS A 264 -18.18 11.07 -22.11
N ILE A 265 -18.57 11.12 -20.85
CA ILE A 265 -18.67 12.38 -20.09
C ILE A 265 -17.31 13.03 -19.93
N GLN A 266 -16.28 12.28 -19.53
CA GLN A 266 -14.92 12.81 -19.36
C GLN A 266 -14.37 13.37 -20.67
N LYS A 267 -14.51 12.67 -21.79
CA LYS A 267 -14.08 13.12 -23.11
C LYS A 267 -14.78 14.41 -23.53
N ALA A 268 -16.06 14.56 -23.23
CA ALA A 268 -16.81 15.79 -23.54
C ALA A 268 -16.33 16.98 -22.69
N TYR A 269 -15.95 16.77 -21.45
CA TYR A 269 -15.34 17.81 -20.60
C TYR A 269 -13.99 18.27 -21.18
N GLU A 270 -13.07 17.34 -21.47
CA GLU A 270 -11.75 17.68 -22.04
C GLU A 270 -11.86 18.47 -23.34
N SER A 271 -12.80 18.10 -24.22
CA SER A 271 -13.02 18.81 -25.50
C SER A 271 -13.49 20.26 -25.32
N ARG A 272 -14.19 20.59 -24.22
CA ARG A 272 -14.63 21.95 -23.92
C ARG A 272 -13.49 22.85 -23.41
N PHE A 273 -12.55 22.28 -22.63
CA PHE A 273 -11.41 23.02 -22.09
C PHE A 273 -10.30 23.31 -23.12
N LEU A 274 -10.25 22.55 -24.21
CA LEU A 274 -9.28 22.78 -25.30
C LEU A 274 -9.76 23.82 -26.32
N GLN A 275 -10.99 24.35 -26.20
CA GLN A 275 -11.58 25.36 -27.08
C GLN A 275 -11.55 26.77 -26.48
N HIS A 276 -10.93 26.95 -25.32
CA HIS A 276 -10.68 28.24 -24.65
C HIS A 276 -9.20 28.41 -24.33
#